data_98be891aa79c8fcdc27996d233a80549
#
_entry.id   98be891aa79c8fcdc27996d233a80549
#
_cell.length_a   1.000
_cell.length_b   1.000
_cell.length_c   1.000
_cell.angle_alpha   90.00
_cell.angle_beta   90.00
_cell.angle_gamma   90.00
#
_symmetry.space_group_name_H-M   'P 1'
#
loop_
_entity.id
_entity.type
_entity.pdbx_description
1 polymer ?
#
loop_
_entity_poly.entity_id
_entity_poly.type
_entity_poly.pdbx_seq_one_letter_code
_entity_poly.pdbx_strand_id
1 'polypeptide(L)'
;MQTSFHLAYHVRNLDESRAFYGTLLGCREGRSTDTWVDFDFFGHQISLHLGEPFPVTNTGRVGEHMVPMPHLGLVMAMPDWKALAARLAGGAVDFVIAPSLRFEGEPGEQATMFFRDPSGNPIEIKGFADLDKVYAK
;
A
#
# COMPACT_ATOMS: atom_id res chain seq x y z
N MET A 1 6.22 -2.72 24.05
CA MET A 1 5.62 -1.45 23.60
C MET A 1 5.12 -1.59 22.18
N GLN A 2 3.87 -1.28 21.95
CA GLN A 2 3.31 -1.28 20.62
C GLN A 2 3.43 0.12 20.02
N THR A 3 4.00 0.19 18.82
CA THR A 3 4.26 1.45 18.13
C THR A 3 3.64 1.40 16.74
N SER A 4 2.91 2.45 16.36
CA SER A 4 2.36 2.60 15.01
C SER A 4 3.15 3.67 14.27
N PHE A 5 3.44 3.38 13.01
CA PHE A 5 3.99 4.38 12.10
C PHE A 5 2.88 5.38 11.74
N HIS A 6 3.22 6.64 11.59
CA HIS A 6 2.32 7.70 11.17
C HIS A 6 2.86 8.36 9.91
N LEU A 7 2.00 8.51 8.90
CA LEU A 7 2.34 9.19 7.66
C LEU A 7 1.16 10.05 7.21
N ALA A 8 1.42 11.32 6.90
CA ALA A 8 0.42 12.23 6.36
C ALA A 8 0.82 12.64 4.94
N TYR A 9 -0.15 12.63 4.03
CA TYR A 9 0.08 13.03 2.64
C TYR A 9 -1.20 13.55 2.01
N HIS A 10 -1.08 14.22 0.87
CA HIS A 10 -2.21 14.85 0.21
C HIS A 10 -2.95 13.90 -0.72
N VAL A 11 -4.26 14.08 -0.75
CA VAL A 11 -5.18 13.48 -1.73
C VAL A 11 -6.06 14.59 -2.32
N ARG A 12 -6.54 14.37 -3.54
CA ARG A 12 -7.37 15.38 -4.23
C ARG A 12 -8.82 15.34 -3.82
N ASN A 13 -9.30 14.22 -3.29
CA ASN A 13 -10.71 14.03 -2.98
C ASN A 13 -10.88 13.06 -1.83
N LEU A 14 -11.58 13.49 -0.77
CA LEU A 14 -11.76 12.64 0.42
C LEU A 14 -12.76 11.50 0.17
N ASP A 15 -13.81 11.71 -0.60
CA ASP A 15 -14.80 10.65 -0.87
C ASP A 15 -14.21 9.53 -1.70
N GLU A 16 -13.41 9.83 -2.73
CA GLU A 16 -12.66 8.82 -3.49
C GLU A 16 -11.69 8.07 -2.60
N SER A 17 -11.00 8.78 -1.70
CA SER A 17 -10.05 8.19 -0.77
C SER A 17 -10.74 7.26 0.22
N ARG A 18 -11.91 7.64 0.75
CA ARG A 18 -12.72 6.77 1.61
C ARG A 18 -13.15 5.50 0.90
N ALA A 19 -13.58 5.61 -0.36
CA ALA A 19 -13.94 4.43 -1.16
C ALA A 19 -12.73 3.51 -1.37
N PHE A 20 -11.57 4.08 -1.62
CA PHE A 20 -10.35 3.30 -1.86
C PHE A 20 -9.79 2.68 -0.57
N TYR A 21 -9.43 3.50 0.41
CA TYR A 21 -8.81 3.02 1.64
C TYR A 21 -9.80 2.30 2.54
N GLY A 22 -11.01 2.81 2.67
CA GLY A 22 -12.03 2.24 3.55
C GLY A 22 -12.72 1.03 2.94
N THR A 23 -13.29 1.17 1.77
CA THR A 23 -14.11 0.11 1.15
C THR A 23 -13.24 -0.92 0.44
N LEU A 24 -12.36 -0.51 -0.46
CA LEU A 24 -11.57 -1.43 -1.26
C LEU A 24 -10.47 -2.11 -0.45
N LEU A 25 -9.63 -1.34 0.24
CA LEU A 25 -8.55 -1.89 1.07
C LEU A 25 -9.06 -2.45 2.41
N GLY A 26 -10.25 -2.07 2.85
CA GLY A 26 -10.85 -2.55 4.08
C GLY A 26 -10.27 -1.93 5.35
N CYS A 27 -9.65 -0.75 5.26
CA CYS A 27 -9.12 -0.05 6.41
C CYS A 27 -10.23 0.65 7.20
N ARG A 28 -10.11 0.65 8.52
CA ARG A 28 -11.07 1.34 9.38
C ARG A 28 -10.80 2.83 9.37
N GLU A 29 -11.85 3.63 9.10
CA GLU A 29 -11.77 5.08 9.19
C GLU A 29 -11.70 5.52 10.65
N GLY A 30 -10.82 6.49 10.92
CA GLY A 30 -10.68 7.12 12.22
C GLY A 30 -11.37 8.48 12.27
N ARG A 31 -10.66 9.48 12.79
CA ARG A 31 -11.17 10.86 12.87
C ARG A 31 -11.10 11.55 11.52
N SER A 32 -11.92 12.56 11.35
CA SER A 32 -11.91 13.37 10.13
C SER A 32 -12.44 14.78 10.39
N THR A 33 -12.13 15.67 9.45
CA THR A 33 -12.72 16.99 9.30
C THR A 33 -13.12 17.17 7.83
N ASP A 34 -13.48 18.37 7.46
CA ASP A 34 -13.80 18.67 6.05
C ASP A 34 -12.56 18.60 5.14
N THR A 35 -11.35 18.61 5.71
CA THR A 35 -10.11 18.71 4.94
C THR A 35 -9.14 17.54 5.14
N TRP A 36 -9.43 16.60 6.02
CA TRP A 36 -8.59 15.43 6.22
C TRP A 36 -9.37 14.24 6.79
N VAL A 37 -8.83 13.04 6.64
CA VAL A 37 -9.36 11.80 7.21
C VAL A 37 -8.22 10.88 7.59
N ASP A 38 -8.35 10.27 8.78
CA ASP A 38 -7.40 9.25 9.27
C ASP A 38 -7.91 7.84 8.97
N PHE A 39 -6.99 6.93 8.69
CA PHE A 39 -7.27 5.50 8.57
C PHE A 39 -6.31 4.67 9.41
N ASP A 40 -6.83 3.58 9.95
CA ASP A 40 -6.03 2.48 10.48
C ASP A 40 -5.54 1.66 9.27
N PHE A 41 -4.34 1.96 8.81
CA PHE A 41 -3.74 1.31 7.64
C PHE A 41 -2.97 0.07 8.09
N PHE A 42 -3.72 -1.02 8.31
CA PHE A 42 -3.16 -2.31 8.74
C PHE A 42 -2.30 -2.19 10.02
N GLY A 43 -2.79 -1.44 11.00
CA GLY A 43 -2.10 -1.21 12.27
C GLY A 43 -1.27 0.06 12.35
N HIS A 44 -1.17 0.81 11.25
CA HIS A 44 -0.45 2.07 11.19
C HIS A 44 -1.40 3.22 10.88
N GLN A 45 -1.06 4.42 11.31
CA GLN A 45 -1.91 5.57 11.05
C GLN A 45 -1.47 6.30 9.78
N ILE A 46 -2.40 6.44 8.84
CA ILE A 46 -2.24 7.39 7.74
C ILE A 46 -3.25 8.51 7.89
N SER A 47 -2.83 9.72 7.52
CA SER A 47 -3.69 10.90 7.53
C SER A 47 -3.71 11.49 6.13
N LEU A 48 -4.87 11.51 5.51
CA LEU A 48 -5.05 11.98 4.14
C LEU A 48 -5.62 13.39 4.20
N HIS A 49 -4.85 14.36 3.71
CA HIS A 49 -5.23 15.76 3.70
C HIS A 49 -5.57 16.22 2.27
N LEU A 50 -6.60 17.05 2.14
CA LEU A 50 -6.93 17.66 0.86
C LEU A 50 -5.79 18.55 0.39
N GLY A 51 -5.31 18.32 -0.82
CA GLY A 51 -4.27 19.12 -1.43
C GLY A 51 -3.69 18.43 -2.65
N GLU A 52 -2.68 19.03 -3.24
CA GLU A 52 -1.96 18.44 -4.37
C GLU A 52 -1.04 17.33 -3.87
N PRO A 53 -1.13 16.11 -4.40
CA PRO A 53 -0.25 15.02 -4.01
C PRO A 53 1.23 15.35 -4.22
N PHE A 54 2.10 14.77 -3.39
CA PHE A 54 3.54 14.95 -3.54
C PHE A 54 4.01 14.47 -4.92
N PRO A 55 5.01 15.13 -5.53
CA PRO A 55 5.51 14.72 -6.83
C PRO A 55 6.28 13.40 -6.73
N VAL A 56 6.11 12.55 -7.74
CA VAL A 56 6.84 11.28 -7.84
C VAL A 56 7.50 11.17 -9.22
N THR A 57 8.62 10.45 -9.27
CA THR A 57 9.31 10.14 -10.53
C THR A 57 9.62 8.65 -10.55
N ASN A 58 9.62 8.04 -11.74
CA ASN A 58 9.92 6.61 -11.91
C ASN A 58 11.43 6.38 -11.90
N THR A 59 12.05 6.58 -10.74
CA THR A 59 13.51 6.55 -10.57
C THR A 59 14.01 5.41 -9.67
N GLY A 60 13.13 4.68 -9.02
CA GLY A 60 13.50 3.50 -8.23
C GLY A 60 13.61 2.27 -9.12
N ARG A 61 14.70 1.49 -9.00
CA ARG A 61 14.86 0.27 -9.76
C ARG A 61 14.55 -0.94 -8.88
N VAL A 62 13.58 -1.76 -9.31
CA VAL A 62 13.23 -3.03 -8.68
C VAL A 62 13.28 -4.12 -9.75
N GLY A 63 14.38 -4.87 -9.81
CA GLY A 63 14.62 -5.81 -10.89
C GLY A 63 14.67 -5.10 -12.23
N GLU A 64 13.76 -5.45 -13.13
CA GLU A 64 13.62 -4.82 -14.45
C GLU A 64 12.63 -3.65 -14.45
N HIS A 65 11.96 -3.40 -13.32
CA HIS A 65 10.95 -2.35 -13.20
C HIS A 65 11.57 -1.05 -12.70
N MET A 66 11.10 0.06 -13.28
CA MET A 66 11.32 1.38 -12.70
C MET A 66 10.04 1.78 -11.99
N VAL A 67 10.15 2.09 -10.71
CA VAL A 67 9.00 2.36 -9.84
C VAL A 67 8.99 3.81 -9.36
N PRO A 68 7.78 4.33 -9.03
CA PRO A 68 7.64 5.69 -8.50
C PRO A 68 8.43 5.88 -7.20
N MET A 69 9.07 7.04 -7.09
CA MET A 69 9.78 7.49 -5.89
C MET A 69 9.37 8.92 -5.54
N PRO A 70 9.01 9.23 -4.28
CA PRO A 70 8.89 8.28 -3.18
C PRO A 70 7.62 7.42 -3.30
N HIS A 71 7.55 6.34 -2.53
CA HIS A 71 6.34 5.54 -2.34
C HIS A 71 6.26 5.06 -0.90
N LEU A 72 5.09 4.63 -0.50
CA LEU A 72 4.84 4.06 0.82
C LEU A 72 4.36 2.62 0.68
N GLY A 73 4.32 1.89 1.76
CA GLY A 73 3.79 0.54 1.71
C GLY A 73 3.97 -0.24 2.97
N LEU A 74 3.74 -1.54 2.85
CA LEU A 74 3.76 -2.48 3.97
C LEU A 74 4.47 -3.76 3.57
N VAL A 75 4.93 -4.46 4.60
CA VAL A 75 5.41 -5.83 4.49
C VAL A 75 4.46 -6.70 5.31
N MET A 76 3.84 -7.68 4.66
CA MET A 76 2.84 -8.54 5.26
C MET A 76 3.28 -10.00 5.27
N ALA A 77 2.72 -10.77 6.20
CA ALA A 77 2.74 -12.22 6.07
C ALA A 77 2.02 -12.64 4.79
N MET A 78 2.47 -13.72 4.17
CA MET A 78 1.95 -14.15 2.86
C MET A 78 0.43 -14.37 2.84
N PRO A 79 -0.21 -15.00 3.85
CA PRO A 79 -1.66 -15.15 3.83
C PRO A 79 -2.42 -13.82 3.77
N ASP A 80 -1.95 -12.82 4.49
CA ASP A 80 -2.57 -11.49 4.48
C ASP A 80 -2.36 -10.78 3.14
N TRP A 81 -1.16 -10.92 2.56
CA TRP A 81 -0.86 -10.38 1.24
C TRP A 81 -1.77 -10.99 0.17
N LYS A 82 -1.93 -12.31 0.20
CA LYS A 82 -2.80 -13.03 -0.77
C LYS A 82 -4.25 -12.59 -0.63
N ALA A 83 -4.74 -12.41 0.61
CA ALA A 83 -6.10 -11.94 0.85
C ALA A 83 -6.31 -10.52 0.30
N LEU A 84 -5.35 -9.63 0.51
CA LEU A 84 -5.42 -8.28 -0.02
C LEU A 84 -5.35 -8.27 -1.56
N ALA A 85 -4.46 -9.07 -2.15
CA ALA A 85 -4.36 -9.19 -3.60
C ALA A 85 -5.69 -9.66 -4.22
N ALA A 86 -6.35 -10.61 -3.58
CA ALA A 86 -7.67 -11.09 -4.04
C ALA A 86 -8.73 -9.98 -3.95
N ARG A 87 -8.72 -9.17 -2.91
CA ARG A 87 -9.63 -8.01 -2.80
C ARG A 87 -9.41 -7.02 -3.93
N LEU A 88 -8.15 -6.69 -4.20
CA LEU A 88 -7.81 -5.70 -5.23
C LEU A 88 -8.13 -6.20 -6.63
N ALA A 89 -8.07 -7.51 -6.86
CA ALA A 89 -8.42 -8.09 -8.16
C ALA A 89 -9.89 -7.85 -8.55
N GLY A 90 -10.77 -7.67 -7.55
CA GLY A 90 -12.19 -7.36 -7.80
C GLY A 90 -12.49 -5.89 -8.02
N GLY A 91 -11.50 -4.99 -7.93
CA GLY A 91 -11.66 -3.55 -8.07
C GLY A 91 -10.93 -2.99 -9.28
N ALA A 92 -11.23 -1.74 -9.62
CA ALA A 92 -10.53 -1.01 -10.68
C ALA A 92 -9.28 -0.36 -10.07
N VAL A 93 -8.17 -1.10 -10.04
CA VAL A 93 -6.90 -0.65 -9.44
C VAL A 93 -5.88 -0.36 -10.53
N ASP A 94 -5.21 0.78 -10.41
CA ASP A 94 -4.10 1.16 -11.30
C ASP A 94 -2.80 0.51 -10.79
N PHE A 95 -2.47 -0.67 -11.33
CA PHE A 95 -1.25 -1.38 -10.97
C PHE A 95 -0.03 -0.85 -11.72
N VAL A 96 1.03 -0.53 -10.99
CA VAL A 96 2.38 -0.33 -11.53
C VAL A 96 3.03 -1.70 -11.74
N ILE A 97 2.90 -2.59 -10.76
CA ILE A 97 3.29 -3.99 -10.83
C ILE A 97 2.11 -4.80 -10.33
N ALA A 98 1.52 -5.60 -11.21
CA ALA A 98 0.43 -6.52 -10.83
C ALA A 98 0.92 -7.53 -9.78
N PRO A 99 0.01 -8.08 -8.95
CA PRO A 99 0.39 -9.06 -7.94
C PRO A 99 1.27 -10.17 -8.52
N SER A 100 2.47 -10.36 -7.94
CA SER A 100 3.49 -11.29 -8.43
C SER A 100 4.12 -12.05 -7.29
N LEU A 101 4.32 -13.35 -7.51
CA LEU A 101 4.96 -14.26 -6.55
C LEU A 101 6.34 -14.68 -7.07
N ARG A 102 7.30 -14.81 -6.15
CA ARG A 102 8.63 -15.36 -6.40
C ARG A 102 8.86 -16.52 -5.44
N PHE A 103 9.53 -17.57 -5.92
CA PHE A 103 9.82 -18.77 -5.14
C PHE A 103 8.56 -19.41 -4.55
N GLU A 104 7.49 -19.49 -5.36
CA GLU A 104 6.19 -20.00 -4.94
C GLU A 104 6.29 -21.42 -4.40
N GLY A 105 5.69 -21.64 -3.21
CA GLY A 105 5.70 -22.93 -2.54
C GLY A 105 6.98 -23.25 -1.77
N GLU A 106 7.99 -22.39 -1.81
CA GLU A 106 9.26 -22.56 -1.09
C GLU A 106 9.29 -21.72 0.20
N PRO A 107 10.17 -22.06 1.17
CA PRO A 107 10.28 -21.25 2.40
C PRO A 107 10.67 -19.79 2.16
N GLY A 108 11.34 -19.50 1.05
CA GLY A 108 11.73 -18.15 0.66
C GLY A 108 10.68 -17.42 -0.19
N GLU A 109 9.44 -17.92 -0.27
CA GLU A 109 8.38 -17.31 -1.06
C GLU A 109 8.21 -15.84 -0.71
N GLN A 110 8.21 -15.00 -1.73
CA GLN A 110 8.05 -13.55 -1.64
C GLN A 110 7.04 -13.09 -2.67
N ALA A 111 6.39 -11.98 -2.37
CA ALA A 111 5.40 -11.40 -3.25
C ALA A 111 5.50 -9.88 -3.24
N THR A 112 5.05 -9.27 -4.31
CA THR A 112 4.86 -7.83 -4.37
C THR A 112 3.67 -7.48 -5.24
N MET A 113 3.05 -6.36 -4.93
CA MET A 113 2.14 -5.63 -5.80
C MET A 113 2.37 -4.15 -5.58
N PHE A 114 2.23 -3.39 -6.63
CA PHE A 114 2.50 -1.95 -6.61
C PHE A 114 1.37 -1.26 -7.35
N PHE A 115 0.67 -0.34 -6.69
CA PHE A 115 -0.50 0.31 -7.25
C PHE A 115 -0.58 1.77 -6.81
N ARG A 116 -1.48 2.52 -7.43
CA ARG A 116 -1.74 3.92 -7.08
C ARG A 116 -3.11 4.06 -6.46
N ASP A 117 -3.23 4.97 -5.50
CA ASP A 117 -4.54 5.39 -5.02
C ASP A 117 -5.21 6.31 -6.07
N PRO A 118 -6.49 6.71 -5.89
CA PRO A 118 -7.18 7.57 -6.86
C PRO A 118 -6.53 8.92 -7.11
N SER A 119 -5.69 9.39 -6.20
CA SER A 119 -4.94 10.65 -6.34
C SER A 119 -3.56 10.45 -6.98
N GLY A 120 -3.20 9.21 -7.31
CA GLY A 120 -1.90 8.88 -7.91
C GLY A 120 -0.80 8.59 -6.90
N ASN A 121 -1.09 8.54 -5.60
CA ASN A 121 -0.11 8.19 -4.58
C ASN A 121 0.30 6.72 -4.71
N PRO A 122 1.60 6.43 -4.84
CA PRO A 122 2.08 5.06 -5.08
C PRO A 122 2.23 4.26 -3.79
N ILE A 123 1.77 3.01 -3.83
CA ILE A 123 1.76 2.10 -2.69
C ILE A 123 2.33 0.75 -3.12
N GLU A 124 3.32 0.26 -2.39
CA GLU A 124 3.85 -1.10 -2.59
C GLU A 124 3.51 -1.98 -1.40
N ILE A 125 2.96 -3.16 -1.65
CA ILE A 125 2.68 -4.15 -0.60
C ILE A 125 3.49 -5.40 -0.90
N LYS A 126 4.40 -5.72 0.02
CA LYS A 126 5.24 -6.91 -0.06
C LYS A 126 4.67 -8.00 0.83
N GLY A 127 4.83 -9.25 0.40
CA GLY A 127 4.47 -10.42 1.19
C GLY A 127 5.68 -11.33 1.37
N PHE A 128 5.80 -11.94 2.54
CA PHE A 128 6.85 -12.91 2.85
C PHE A 128 6.24 -14.13 3.52
N ALA A 129 6.61 -15.33 3.03
CA ALA A 129 6.22 -16.58 3.68
C ALA A 129 6.84 -16.68 5.09
N ASP A 130 8.05 -16.15 5.23
CA ASP A 130 8.78 -16.09 6.51
C ASP A 130 9.19 -14.64 6.77
N LEU A 131 8.52 -14.00 7.72
CA LEU A 131 8.79 -12.59 8.07
C LEU A 131 10.20 -12.38 8.62
N ASP A 132 10.84 -13.41 9.16
CA ASP A 132 12.23 -13.32 9.62
C ASP A 132 13.21 -13.08 8.46
N LYS A 133 12.76 -13.31 7.23
CA LYS A 133 13.59 -13.12 6.03
C LYS A 133 13.49 -11.72 5.41
N VAL A 134 12.67 -10.84 5.98
CA VAL A 134 12.49 -9.47 5.45
C VAL A 134 13.83 -8.73 5.35
N TYR A 135 14.73 -8.95 6.32
CA TYR A 135 16.04 -8.30 6.37
C TYR A 135 17.20 -9.27 6.08
N ALA A 136 16.91 -10.44 5.53
CA ALA A 136 17.94 -11.40 5.18
C ALA A 136 18.83 -10.85 4.06
N LYS A 137 20.17 -11.12 4.18
CA LYS A 137 21.17 -10.71 3.19
C LYS A 137 21.52 -11.86 2.26
#